data_29746b64d8884a77d12bc62248c5e480
#
_entry.id   29746b64d8884a77d12bc62248c5e480
#
_cell.length_a   1.000
_cell.length_b   1.000
_cell.length_c   1.000
_cell.angle_alpha   90.00
_cell.angle_beta   90.00
_cell.angle_gamma   90.00
#
_symmetry.space_group_name_H-M   'P 1'
#
loop_
_entity.id
_entity.type
_entity.pdbx_description
1 polymer ?
#
loop_
_entity_poly.entity_id
_entity_poly.type
_entity_poly.pdbx_seq_one_letter_code
_entity_poly.pdbx_strand_id
1 'polypeptide(L)'
;MIKVKFLSCAVLLVGLATTMVGRSEEATNEYVAPSEAVPKGKAPRVQVQLLNPGEKTQQYAVIFYQGDEAFSGLLEFAQKYHVTSAHFTAIGAVNGATLGWFDPQRKMYKKIPINGQHEVIGMSGDIALYQGKPVVHTHMIVGAPDGTTRAGHVLAAYVSPTLEVMVTVDPVTMQKRFDPETDLTLINPASK
;
A
#
# COMPACT_ATOMS: atom_id res chain seq x y z
N MET A 1 -40.28 56.50 -53.16
CA MET A 1 -39.18 55.54 -53.39
C MET A 1 -38.47 55.27 -52.07
N ILE A 2 -38.81 54.14 -51.46
CA ILE A 2 -38.25 53.78 -50.12
C ILE A 2 -37.18 52.72 -50.41
N LYS A 3 -35.93 53.00 -50.02
CA LYS A 3 -34.80 52.08 -50.10
C LYS A 3 -34.79 51.21 -48.85
N VAL A 4 -35.04 49.92 -49.00
CA VAL A 4 -34.87 48.92 -47.92
C VAL A 4 -33.42 48.43 -47.96
N LYS A 5 -32.72 48.61 -46.84
CA LYS A 5 -31.35 48.04 -46.60
C LYS A 5 -31.52 46.62 -45.99
N PHE A 6 -31.01 45.61 -46.67
CA PHE A 6 -30.86 44.27 -46.12
C PHE A 6 -29.63 44.24 -45.21
N LEU A 7 -29.86 43.86 -43.96
CA LEU A 7 -28.82 43.63 -42.97
C LEU A 7 -28.47 42.13 -43.00
N SER A 8 -27.26 41.80 -43.44
CA SER A 8 -26.77 40.44 -43.49
C SER A 8 -26.29 40.03 -42.10
N CYS A 9 -26.95 39.04 -41.49
CA CYS A 9 -26.58 38.51 -40.19
C CYS A 9 -25.63 37.32 -40.41
N ALA A 10 -24.34 37.52 -40.13
CA ALA A 10 -23.36 36.45 -40.14
C ALA A 10 -23.45 35.66 -38.81
N VAL A 11 -23.91 34.41 -38.90
CA VAL A 11 -23.90 33.48 -37.76
C VAL A 11 -22.49 32.88 -37.62
N LEU A 12 -21.81 33.28 -36.56
CA LEU A 12 -20.50 32.71 -36.17
C LEU A 12 -20.75 31.40 -35.43
N LEU A 13 -20.51 30.25 -36.10
CA LEU A 13 -20.45 28.94 -35.44
C LEU A 13 -19.15 28.84 -34.66
N VAL A 14 -19.23 29.00 -33.32
CA VAL A 14 -18.14 28.66 -32.41
C VAL A 14 -18.23 27.17 -32.16
N GLY A 15 -17.35 26.41 -32.81
CA GLY A 15 -17.16 24.98 -32.55
C GLY A 15 -16.57 24.75 -31.15
N LEU A 16 -17.34 24.19 -30.22
CA LEU A 16 -16.84 23.66 -28.97
C LEU A 16 -16.04 22.39 -29.26
N ALA A 17 -14.73 22.53 -29.35
CA ALA A 17 -13.81 21.38 -29.26
C ALA A 17 -13.68 21.00 -27.79
N THR A 18 -14.53 20.09 -27.32
CA THR A 18 -14.34 19.44 -25.99
C THR A 18 -13.15 18.50 -26.08
N THR A 19 -12.04 18.90 -25.49
CA THR A 19 -10.83 18.08 -25.36
C THR A 19 -11.11 16.89 -24.43
N MET A 20 -11.21 15.69 -25.02
CA MET A 20 -11.28 14.40 -24.33
C MET A 20 -9.88 13.94 -23.80
N VAL A 21 -9.12 14.81 -23.14
CA VAL A 21 -7.76 14.47 -22.68
C VAL A 21 -7.71 14.14 -21.17
N GLY A 22 -8.76 14.49 -20.38
CA GLY A 22 -8.71 14.32 -18.92
C GLY A 22 -9.01 12.92 -18.38
N ARG A 23 -9.60 12.01 -19.18
CA ARG A 23 -10.14 10.74 -18.64
C ARG A 23 -9.15 9.59 -18.58
N SER A 24 -8.05 9.62 -19.33
CA SER A 24 -7.04 8.55 -19.35
C SER A 24 -6.01 8.71 -18.25
N GLU A 25 -5.64 9.92 -17.84
CA GLU A 25 -4.68 10.16 -16.76
C GLU A 25 -5.27 9.89 -15.36
N GLU A 26 -6.53 10.24 -15.11
CA GLU A 26 -7.19 9.88 -13.84
C GLU A 26 -7.37 8.37 -13.69
N ALA A 27 -7.66 7.64 -14.77
CA ALA A 27 -7.81 6.18 -14.72
C ALA A 27 -6.48 5.47 -14.43
N THR A 28 -5.33 5.98 -14.89
CA THR A 28 -4.00 5.41 -14.61
C THR A 28 -3.53 5.71 -13.19
N ASN A 29 -4.04 6.75 -12.53
CA ASN A 29 -3.71 7.09 -11.15
C ASN A 29 -4.54 6.31 -10.11
N GLU A 30 -5.67 5.71 -10.50
CA GLU A 30 -6.54 4.93 -9.61
C GLU A 30 -6.00 3.52 -9.34
N TYR A 31 -5.21 2.96 -10.24
CA TYR A 31 -4.66 1.60 -10.17
C TYR A 31 -3.13 1.61 -10.10
N VAL A 32 -2.55 0.55 -9.54
CA VAL A 32 -1.10 0.32 -9.49
C VAL A 32 -0.81 -1.16 -9.73
N ALA A 33 0.19 -1.45 -10.57
CA ALA A 33 0.62 -2.82 -10.82
C ALA A 33 1.29 -3.42 -9.57
N PRO A 34 1.19 -4.74 -9.32
CA PRO A 34 1.85 -5.39 -8.18
C PRO A 34 3.37 -5.15 -8.14
N SER A 35 4.03 -5.11 -9.28
CA SER A 35 5.47 -4.81 -9.39
C SER A 35 5.85 -3.38 -8.99
N GLU A 36 4.90 -2.44 -9.01
CA GLU A 36 5.07 -1.04 -8.63
C GLU A 36 4.55 -0.74 -7.22
N ALA A 37 3.83 -1.70 -6.61
CA ALA A 37 3.30 -1.62 -5.26
C ALA A 37 4.39 -1.92 -4.22
N VAL A 38 5.49 -1.16 -4.27
CA VAL A 38 6.65 -1.29 -3.41
C VAL A 38 6.74 -0.11 -2.43
N PRO A 39 7.35 -0.31 -1.23
CA PRO A 39 7.53 0.77 -0.26
C PRO A 39 8.36 1.91 -0.86
N LYS A 40 7.92 3.16 -0.64
CA LYS A 40 8.57 4.36 -1.18
C LYS A 40 8.88 5.43 -0.11
N GLY A 41 8.64 5.10 1.15
CA GLY A 41 8.83 5.99 2.29
C GLY A 41 10.10 5.71 3.08
N LYS A 42 10.14 6.18 4.31
CA LYS A 42 11.22 5.96 5.29
C LYS A 42 10.62 5.86 6.69
N ALA A 43 11.31 5.15 7.59
CA ALA A 43 10.94 5.04 9.00
C ALA A 43 12.12 5.44 9.92
N PRO A 44 12.52 6.74 9.95
CA PRO A 44 13.71 7.17 10.68
C PRO A 44 13.58 7.08 12.20
N ARG A 45 12.37 6.94 12.74
CA ARG A 45 12.09 6.91 14.18
C ARG A 45 11.82 5.51 14.72
N VAL A 46 11.73 4.49 13.84
CA VAL A 46 11.43 3.11 14.22
C VAL A 46 12.40 2.60 15.30
N GLN A 47 11.83 2.01 16.35
CA GLN A 47 12.59 1.33 17.40
C GLN A 47 12.31 -0.17 17.33
N VAL A 48 13.36 -0.97 17.52
CA VAL A 48 13.27 -2.43 17.45
C VAL A 48 13.86 -3.03 18.73
N GLN A 49 13.09 -3.89 19.39
CA GLN A 49 13.50 -4.63 20.56
C GLN A 49 13.32 -6.13 20.33
N LEU A 50 14.39 -6.92 20.50
CA LEU A 50 14.32 -8.37 20.61
C LEU A 50 13.74 -8.75 21.97
N LEU A 51 12.66 -9.54 22.00
CA LEU A 51 11.92 -9.85 23.22
C LEU A 51 12.38 -11.15 23.88
N ASN A 52 12.94 -12.11 23.13
CA ASN A 52 13.34 -13.45 23.58
C ASN A 52 14.74 -13.84 23.08
N PRO A 53 15.80 -13.18 23.57
CA PRO A 53 17.16 -13.46 23.14
C PRO A 53 17.56 -14.92 23.43
N GLY A 54 18.24 -15.55 22.46
CA GLY A 54 18.71 -16.93 22.57
C GLY A 54 17.76 -18.01 22.01
N GLU A 55 16.52 -17.64 21.69
CA GLU A 55 15.57 -18.58 21.07
C GLU A 55 15.77 -18.72 19.57
N LYS A 56 15.42 -19.89 19.02
CA LYS A 56 15.46 -20.12 17.54
C LYS A 56 14.38 -19.33 16.81
N THR A 57 13.19 -19.30 17.36
CA THR A 57 12.10 -18.43 16.91
C THR A 57 12.21 -17.12 17.63
N GLN A 58 12.59 -16.06 16.93
CA GLN A 58 12.81 -14.75 17.52
C GLN A 58 11.53 -13.92 17.52
N GLN A 59 11.31 -13.18 18.61
CA GLN A 59 10.19 -12.26 18.73
C GLN A 59 10.71 -10.83 18.88
N TYR A 60 10.14 -9.91 18.09
CA TYR A 60 10.52 -8.50 18.11
C TYR A 60 9.29 -7.62 18.33
N ALA A 61 9.47 -6.57 19.12
CA ALA A 61 8.62 -5.38 19.08
C ALA A 61 9.26 -4.36 18.13
N VAL A 62 8.52 -3.98 17.09
CA VAL A 62 8.93 -2.97 16.11
C VAL A 62 7.95 -1.81 16.24
N ILE A 63 8.40 -0.73 16.87
CA ILE A 63 7.56 0.41 17.22
C ILE A 63 7.86 1.57 16.29
N PHE A 64 6.85 1.99 15.54
CA PHE A 64 6.88 3.15 14.67
C PHE A 64 6.30 4.36 15.37
N TYR A 65 6.81 5.53 15.01
CA TYR A 65 6.39 6.81 15.59
C TYR A 65 5.91 7.76 14.51
N GLN A 66 5.31 8.86 14.95
CA GLN A 66 4.75 9.88 14.06
C GLN A 66 5.72 10.26 12.92
N GLY A 67 5.26 10.13 11.69
CA GLY A 67 6.00 10.46 10.47
C GLY A 67 6.76 9.29 9.84
N ASP A 68 6.86 8.14 10.53
CA ASP A 68 7.40 6.92 9.92
C ASP A 68 6.42 6.35 8.88
N GLU A 69 6.95 5.78 7.81
CA GLU A 69 6.19 4.99 6.85
C GLU A 69 6.37 3.50 7.18
N ALA A 70 5.30 2.87 7.65
CA ALA A 70 5.37 1.55 8.28
C ALA A 70 5.75 0.43 7.29
N PHE A 71 5.28 0.47 6.05
CA PHE A 71 5.59 -0.55 5.05
C PHE A 71 7.08 -0.53 4.68
N SER A 72 7.67 0.66 4.47
CA SER A 72 9.11 0.83 4.27
C SER A 72 9.92 0.38 5.47
N GLY A 73 9.50 0.76 6.68
CA GLY A 73 10.23 0.42 7.89
C GLY A 73 10.21 -1.09 8.21
N LEU A 74 9.13 -1.80 7.89
CA LEU A 74 9.11 -3.28 7.97
C LEU A 74 10.07 -3.91 6.98
N LEU A 75 10.20 -3.37 5.78
CA LEU A 75 11.18 -3.84 4.80
C LEU A 75 12.61 -3.56 5.27
N GLU A 76 12.90 -2.35 5.80
CA GLU A 76 14.20 -1.99 6.38
C GLU A 76 14.54 -2.89 7.58
N PHE A 77 13.56 -3.18 8.46
CA PHE A 77 13.72 -4.15 9.54
C PHE A 77 14.13 -5.52 9.00
N ALA A 78 13.40 -6.04 8.01
CA ALA A 78 13.68 -7.36 7.44
C ALA A 78 15.08 -7.44 6.83
N GLN A 79 15.52 -6.40 6.14
CA GLN A 79 16.87 -6.31 5.56
C GLN A 79 17.95 -6.24 6.64
N LYS A 80 17.77 -5.37 7.65
CA LYS A 80 18.76 -5.13 8.72
C LYS A 80 18.96 -6.34 9.61
N TYR A 81 17.88 -7.08 9.91
CA TYR A 81 17.92 -8.26 10.80
C TYR A 81 17.99 -9.59 10.04
N HIS A 82 18.20 -9.54 8.71
CA HIS A 82 18.32 -10.71 7.83
C HIS A 82 17.14 -11.69 7.95
N VAL A 83 15.92 -11.13 8.04
CA VAL A 83 14.69 -11.91 8.19
C VAL A 83 14.37 -12.60 6.88
N THR A 84 14.26 -13.93 6.93
CA THR A 84 13.96 -14.78 5.76
C THR A 84 12.57 -15.41 5.82
N SER A 85 11.94 -15.36 6.99
CA SER A 85 10.59 -15.84 7.25
C SER A 85 10.06 -15.18 8.51
N ALA A 86 8.92 -14.52 8.44
CA ALA A 86 8.23 -13.98 9.59
C ALA A 86 6.75 -13.80 9.33
N HIS A 87 5.99 -13.74 10.42
CA HIS A 87 4.63 -13.21 10.43
C HIS A 87 4.52 -12.14 11.51
N PHE A 88 3.53 -11.24 11.37
CA PHE A 88 3.36 -10.16 12.32
C PHE A 88 1.90 -9.70 12.44
N THR A 89 1.63 -9.07 13.59
CA THR A 89 0.38 -8.34 13.84
C THR A 89 0.71 -6.97 14.41
N ALA A 90 -0.21 -6.01 14.21
CA ALA A 90 -0.05 -4.67 14.76
C ALA A 90 -1.36 -4.00 15.11
N ILE A 91 -1.28 -3.06 16.06
CA ILE A 91 -2.31 -2.08 16.40
C ILE A 91 -1.66 -0.71 16.54
N GLY A 92 -2.44 0.36 16.46
CA GLY A 92 -1.98 1.74 16.61
C GLY A 92 -2.81 2.70 15.79
N ALA A 93 -2.17 3.70 15.16
CA ALA A 93 -2.90 4.66 14.35
C ALA A 93 -2.04 5.26 13.22
N VAL A 94 -2.72 5.79 12.20
CA VAL A 94 -2.13 6.46 11.03
C VAL A 94 -2.82 7.79 10.78
N ASN A 95 -2.10 8.78 10.25
CA ASN A 95 -2.69 10.03 9.76
C ASN A 95 -2.90 10.03 8.24
N GLY A 96 -2.67 8.91 7.61
CA GLY A 96 -2.90 8.68 6.20
C GLY A 96 -2.38 7.32 5.77
N ALA A 97 -3.07 6.70 4.82
CA ALA A 97 -2.64 5.46 4.22
C ALA A 97 -3.14 5.36 2.77
N THR A 98 -2.53 4.50 1.99
CA THR A 98 -3.10 4.02 0.73
C THR A 98 -3.23 2.52 0.84
N LEU A 99 -4.47 2.04 0.77
CA LEU A 99 -4.78 0.62 0.72
C LEU A 99 -5.04 0.21 -0.73
N GLY A 100 -5.03 -1.09 -0.99
CA GLY A 100 -5.29 -1.66 -2.30
C GLY A 100 -6.34 -2.75 -2.26
N TRP A 101 -7.22 -2.76 -3.25
CA TRP A 101 -8.08 -3.90 -3.55
C TRP A 101 -7.61 -4.52 -4.86
N PHE A 102 -7.25 -5.80 -4.85
CA PHE A 102 -6.76 -6.48 -6.05
C PHE A 102 -7.92 -6.75 -7.01
N ASP A 103 -7.81 -6.21 -8.22
CA ASP A 103 -8.72 -6.46 -9.33
C ASP A 103 -8.16 -7.62 -10.19
N PRO A 104 -8.74 -8.82 -10.13
CA PRO A 104 -8.21 -9.98 -10.85
C PRO A 104 -8.34 -9.88 -12.37
N GLN A 105 -9.28 -9.06 -12.88
CA GLN A 105 -9.44 -8.86 -14.32
C GLN A 105 -8.36 -7.94 -14.89
N ARG A 106 -7.93 -6.94 -14.10
CA ARG A 106 -6.86 -6.00 -14.46
C ARG A 106 -5.49 -6.46 -14.00
N LYS A 107 -5.43 -7.43 -13.07
CA LYS A 107 -4.22 -7.84 -12.35
C LYS A 107 -3.50 -6.64 -11.70
N MET A 108 -4.26 -5.72 -11.15
CA MET A 108 -3.78 -4.48 -10.54
C MET A 108 -4.48 -4.20 -9.23
N TYR A 109 -3.85 -3.42 -8.36
CA TYR A 109 -4.49 -2.91 -7.15
C TYR A 109 -5.23 -1.60 -7.46
N LYS A 110 -6.55 -1.58 -7.20
CA LYS A 110 -7.32 -0.35 -7.10
C LYS A 110 -6.92 0.35 -5.79
N LYS A 111 -6.46 1.59 -5.88
CA LYS A 111 -6.07 2.39 -4.72
C LYS A 111 -7.28 2.84 -3.93
N ILE A 112 -7.19 2.73 -2.60
CA ILE A 112 -8.18 3.21 -1.63
C ILE A 112 -7.46 4.20 -0.72
N PRO A 113 -7.53 5.51 -1.00
CA PRO A 113 -6.90 6.52 -0.16
C PRO A 113 -7.62 6.64 1.19
N ILE A 114 -6.82 6.73 2.26
CA ILE A 114 -7.24 6.99 3.63
C ILE A 114 -6.61 8.32 4.03
N ASN A 115 -7.44 9.33 4.26
CA ASN A 115 -6.98 10.69 4.56
C ASN A 115 -7.28 11.04 6.01
N GLY A 116 -6.28 11.59 6.70
CA GLY A 116 -6.40 12.00 8.10
C GLY A 116 -6.26 10.86 9.09
N GLN A 117 -6.49 11.18 10.37
CA GLN A 117 -6.28 10.27 11.50
C GLN A 117 -7.31 9.11 11.48
N HIS A 118 -6.79 7.89 11.57
CA HIS A 118 -7.55 6.64 11.68
C HIS A 118 -6.86 5.71 12.67
N GLU A 119 -7.65 4.98 13.45
CA GLU A 119 -7.14 3.87 14.27
C GLU A 119 -6.80 2.66 13.39
N VAL A 120 -5.66 2.04 13.60
CA VAL A 120 -5.33 0.72 13.05
C VAL A 120 -5.92 -0.33 13.96
N ILE A 121 -7.11 -0.83 13.60
CA ILE A 121 -7.86 -1.84 14.37
C ILE A 121 -7.14 -3.19 14.31
N GLY A 122 -6.46 -3.44 13.22
CA GLY A 122 -5.62 -4.61 13.04
C GLY A 122 -4.83 -4.52 11.74
N MET A 123 -3.60 -4.97 11.81
CA MET A 123 -2.72 -5.16 10.68
C MET A 123 -2.07 -6.52 10.82
N SER A 124 -1.99 -7.28 9.76
CA SER A 124 -1.32 -8.58 9.75
C SER A 124 -0.60 -8.80 8.43
N GLY A 125 0.49 -9.57 8.47
CA GLY A 125 1.27 -9.82 7.28
C GLY A 125 2.35 -10.87 7.46
N ASP A 126 3.08 -11.09 6.39
CA ASP A 126 4.22 -11.97 6.30
C ASP A 126 5.45 -11.28 5.70
N ILE A 127 6.62 -11.84 6.01
CA ILE A 127 7.89 -11.52 5.37
C ILE A 127 8.46 -12.82 4.85
N ALA A 128 8.79 -12.87 3.57
CA ALA A 128 9.39 -14.03 2.93
C ALA A 128 10.34 -13.58 1.82
N LEU A 129 11.18 -14.48 1.30
CA LEU A 129 12.14 -14.12 0.26
C LEU A 129 11.55 -14.29 -1.14
N TYR A 130 11.75 -13.30 -1.98
CA TYR A 130 11.61 -13.40 -3.44
C TYR A 130 12.92 -13.05 -4.10
N GLN A 131 13.49 -13.98 -4.89
CA GLN A 131 14.80 -13.81 -5.53
C GLN A 131 15.91 -13.43 -4.53
N GLY A 132 15.89 -14.03 -3.33
CA GLY A 132 16.88 -13.79 -2.29
C GLY A 132 16.74 -12.49 -1.51
N LYS A 133 15.70 -11.68 -1.77
CA LYS A 133 15.42 -10.43 -1.08
C LYS A 133 14.13 -10.53 -0.25
N PRO A 134 14.08 -9.94 0.96
CA PRO A 134 12.84 -9.91 1.74
C PRO A 134 11.76 -9.09 1.03
N VAL A 135 10.56 -9.61 1.05
CA VAL A 135 9.32 -8.97 0.58
C VAL A 135 8.31 -8.99 1.71
N VAL A 136 7.75 -7.86 2.02
CA VAL A 136 6.67 -7.70 3.00
C VAL A 136 5.33 -7.79 2.27
N HIS A 137 4.41 -8.58 2.82
CA HIS A 137 3.02 -8.62 2.39
C HIS A 137 2.12 -8.37 3.59
N THR A 138 1.26 -7.36 3.53
CA THR A 138 0.46 -6.98 4.69
C THR A 138 -0.89 -6.39 4.30
N HIS A 139 -1.88 -6.69 5.12
CA HIS A 139 -3.23 -6.12 5.06
C HIS A 139 -3.52 -5.35 6.34
N MET A 140 -4.36 -4.31 6.23
CA MET A 140 -4.71 -3.45 7.35
C MET A 140 -6.20 -3.11 7.33
N ILE A 141 -6.77 -3.01 8.52
CA ILE A 141 -8.12 -2.48 8.77
C ILE A 141 -7.95 -1.18 9.54
N VAL A 142 -8.51 -0.09 9.03
CA VAL A 142 -8.52 1.21 9.69
C VAL A 142 -9.94 1.63 10.06
N GLY A 143 -10.09 2.26 11.23
CA GLY A 143 -11.34 2.80 11.77
C GLY A 143 -11.35 4.32 11.75
N ALA A 144 -12.39 4.91 11.18
CA ALA A 144 -12.64 6.34 11.17
C ALA A 144 -13.32 6.80 12.49
N PRO A 145 -13.37 8.13 12.76
CA PRO A 145 -13.99 8.67 14.00
C PRO A 145 -15.47 8.32 14.20
N ASP A 146 -16.18 8.01 13.14
CA ASP A 146 -17.58 7.58 13.16
C ASP A 146 -17.76 6.08 13.35
N GLY A 147 -16.65 5.31 13.50
CA GLY A 147 -16.63 3.87 13.64
C GLY A 147 -16.71 3.10 12.32
N THR A 148 -16.83 3.78 11.18
CA THR A 148 -16.75 3.10 9.88
C THR A 148 -15.33 2.59 9.63
N THR A 149 -15.23 1.47 8.90
CA THR A 149 -13.94 0.83 8.64
C THR A 149 -13.65 0.72 7.14
N ARG A 150 -12.36 0.76 6.82
CA ARG A 150 -11.84 0.41 5.49
C ARG A 150 -10.69 -0.57 5.64
N ALA A 151 -10.56 -1.48 4.70
CA ALA A 151 -9.53 -2.50 4.74
C ALA A 151 -8.94 -2.76 3.35
N GLY A 152 -7.73 -3.30 3.32
CA GLY A 152 -7.08 -3.71 2.08
C GLY A 152 -5.62 -4.05 2.25
N HIS A 153 -5.00 -4.40 1.13
CA HIS A 153 -3.56 -4.55 1.00
C HIS A 153 -2.87 -3.20 1.26
N VAL A 154 -1.78 -3.18 2.02
CA VAL A 154 -1.09 -1.92 2.34
C VAL A 154 -0.16 -1.54 1.19
N LEU A 155 -0.38 -0.36 0.62
CA LEU A 155 0.50 0.27 -0.37
C LEU A 155 1.37 1.35 0.27
N ALA A 156 0.85 2.05 1.29
CA ALA A 156 1.58 2.98 2.15
C ALA A 156 0.80 3.21 3.46
N ALA A 157 1.52 3.45 4.58
CA ALA A 157 0.91 3.75 5.87
C ALA A 157 1.79 4.72 6.68
N TYR A 158 1.32 5.95 6.89
CA TYR A 158 2.03 7.00 7.63
C TYR A 158 1.55 7.05 9.06
N VAL A 159 2.44 6.73 9.98
CA VAL A 159 2.13 6.52 11.41
C VAL A 159 1.87 7.86 12.13
N SER A 160 0.87 7.86 13.00
CA SER A 160 0.58 8.92 13.98
C SER A 160 -0.47 8.46 14.99
N PRO A 161 -0.24 8.48 16.31
CA PRO A 161 1.04 8.80 16.97
C PRO A 161 2.04 7.63 16.94
N THR A 162 1.57 6.36 17.05
CA THR A 162 2.40 5.15 17.06
C THR A 162 1.72 4.00 16.32
N LEU A 163 2.54 3.06 15.83
CA LEU A 163 2.10 1.75 15.38
C LEU A 163 3.02 0.70 16.02
N GLU A 164 2.42 -0.24 16.74
CA GLU A 164 3.10 -1.26 17.52
C GLU A 164 2.98 -2.60 16.80
N VAL A 165 4.09 -3.06 16.23
CA VAL A 165 4.14 -4.31 15.45
C VAL A 165 4.86 -5.38 16.25
N MET A 166 4.17 -6.51 16.48
CA MET A 166 4.76 -7.71 17.07
C MET A 166 5.11 -8.68 15.95
N VAL A 167 6.41 -8.95 15.80
CA VAL A 167 6.96 -9.78 14.73
C VAL A 167 7.49 -11.08 15.32
N THR A 168 7.08 -12.20 14.75
CA THR A 168 7.67 -13.51 15.01
C THR A 168 8.49 -13.93 13.81
N VAL A 169 9.80 -14.11 13.99
CA VAL A 169 10.74 -14.57 12.96
C VAL A 169 10.94 -16.07 13.11
N ASP A 170 10.59 -16.82 12.07
CA ASP A 170 10.70 -18.28 12.07
C ASP A 170 12.09 -18.74 11.64
N PRO A 171 12.58 -19.88 12.16
CA PRO A 171 13.93 -20.40 11.84
C PRO A 171 14.02 -21.00 10.44
N VAL A 172 12.89 -21.26 9.79
CA VAL A 172 12.84 -21.89 8.46
C VAL A 172 12.52 -20.82 7.42
N THR A 173 13.40 -20.69 6.41
CA THR A 173 13.21 -19.74 5.31
C THR A 173 11.93 -20.02 4.52
N MET A 174 11.16 -18.98 4.30
CA MET A 174 9.97 -19.00 3.44
C MET A 174 10.27 -18.30 2.11
N GLN A 175 9.85 -18.92 1.02
CA GLN A 175 10.08 -18.41 -0.33
C GLN A 175 8.78 -17.95 -0.97
N LYS A 176 8.86 -16.92 -1.79
CA LYS A 176 7.79 -16.51 -2.72
C LYS A 176 8.19 -16.86 -4.16
N ARG A 177 7.20 -17.09 -5.00
CA ARG A 177 7.34 -17.23 -6.44
C ARG A 177 6.42 -16.27 -7.17
N PHE A 178 6.81 -15.87 -8.37
CA PHE A 178 5.93 -15.16 -9.29
C PHE A 178 4.84 -16.10 -9.81
N ASP A 179 3.60 -15.61 -9.78
CA ASP A 179 2.45 -16.30 -10.34
C ASP A 179 1.95 -15.55 -11.60
N PRO A 180 2.11 -16.11 -12.80
CA PRO A 180 1.73 -15.45 -14.05
C PRO A 180 0.20 -15.35 -14.24
N GLU A 181 -0.59 -16.12 -13.48
CA GLU A 181 -2.05 -16.02 -13.57
C GLU A 181 -2.57 -14.75 -12.92
N THR A 182 -1.90 -14.30 -11.85
CA THR A 182 -2.30 -13.12 -11.07
C THR A 182 -1.35 -11.94 -11.19
N ASP A 183 -0.14 -12.14 -11.74
CA ASP A 183 1.00 -11.22 -11.72
C ASP A 183 1.48 -10.85 -10.28
N LEU A 184 1.13 -11.68 -9.29
CA LEU A 184 1.54 -11.52 -7.89
C LEU A 184 2.77 -12.39 -7.56
N THR A 185 3.48 -12.00 -6.49
CA THR A 185 4.46 -12.87 -5.83
C THR A 185 3.81 -13.52 -4.63
N LEU A 186 3.56 -14.83 -4.73
CA LEU A 186 2.84 -15.62 -3.72
C LEU A 186 3.80 -16.54 -2.95
N ILE A 187 3.43 -16.89 -1.71
CA ILE A 187 4.17 -17.89 -0.94
C ILE A 187 4.22 -19.19 -1.72
N ASN A 188 5.43 -19.72 -1.86
CA ASN A 188 5.70 -21.02 -2.46
C ASN A 188 6.00 -22.02 -1.33
N PRO A 189 5.04 -22.87 -0.93
CA PRO A 189 5.32 -23.92 0.02
C PRO A 189 6.46 -24.80 -0.52
N ALA A 190 7.44 -25.11 0.34
CA ALA A 190 8.55 -25.96 -0.08
C ALA A 190 8.00 -27.24 -0.71
N SER A 191 8.39 -27.50 -1.95
CA SER A 191 8.21 -28.83 -2.54
C SER A 191 8.97 -29.82 -1.66
N LYS A 192 8.28 -30.84 -1.18
CA LYS A 192 8.88 -31.96 -0.46
C LYS A 192 9.91 -32.66 -1.33
#